data_3032b79e7bd917ec7473abbd60ec635c
#
_entry.id   3032b79e7bd917ec7473abbd60ec635c
#
_cell.length_a   1.000
_cell.length_b   1.000
_cell.length_c   1.000
_cell.angle_alpha   90.00
_cell.angle_beta   90.00
_cell.angle_gamma   90.00
#
_symmetry.space_group_name_H-M   'P 1'
#
loop_
_entity.id
_entity.type
_entity.pdbx_description
1 polymer ?
#
loop_
_entity_poly.entity_id
_entity_poly.type
_entity_poly.pdbx_seq_one_letter_code
_entity_poly.pdbx_strand_id
1 'polypeptide(L)'
;QLGNDSEALFHHFMTIGVREGRSGNAEFNLRAYVLHNRDLLDYYKTDLSAYCKHYMEIGKAEGRTCLPTGDEQGLIGTYSTHYDTTVPRAVNIGIEVERLNGTVIQPGQLFSYSQTLLPRIPENGYVMAPAIGRYEYGGGICQVSSTLYAAMCDALLPVIERYPHSSHV
;
A
#
# COMPACT_ATOMS: atom_id res chain seq x y z
N GLN A 1 2.51 13.29 -26.18
CA GLN A 1 1.06 13.13 -26.39
C GLN A 1 0.84 11.84 -27.17
N LEU A 2 0.03 10.92 -26.65
CA LEU A 2 -0.22 9.60 -27.27
C LEU A 2 -1.21 9.64 -28.44
N GLY A 3 -1.76 10.82 -28.75
CA GLY A 3 -2.75 10.97 -29.83
C GLY A 3 -4.03 10.13 -29.57
N ASN A 4 -4.67 9.67 -30.67
CA ASN A 4 -5.85 8.81 -30.63
C ASN A 4 -5.53 7.35 -31.00
N ASP A 5 -4.27 6.94 -30.89
CA ASP A 5 -3.88 5.55 -31.12
C ASP A 5 -4.37 4.69 -29.96
N SER A 6 -5.35 3.84 -30.22
CA SER A 6 -6.00 3.01 -29.19
C SER A 6 -5.06 1.97 -28.59
N GLU A 7 -4.10 1.46 -29.38
CA GLU A 7 -3.12 0.47 -28.88
C GLU A 7 -2.08 1.15 -27.96
N ALA A 8 -1.58 2.31 -28.36
CA ALA A 8 -0.68 3.12 -27.55
C ALA A 8 -1.36 3.60 -26.25
N LEU A 9 -2.63 4.01 -26.31
CA LEU A 9 -3.42 4.40 -25.15
C LEU A 9 -3.66 3.21 -24.19
N PHE A 10 -3.99 2.04 -24.73
CA PHE A 10 -4.18 0.82 -23.94
C PHE A 10 -2.87 0.39 -23.29
N HIS A 11 -1.78 0.37 -24.02
CA HIS A 11 -0.46 0.04 -23.48
C HIS A 11 -0.05 1.03 -22.36
N HIS A 12 -0.26 2.32 -22.57
CA HIS A 12 0.01 3.34 -21.54
C HIS A 12 -0.87 3.13 -20.31
N PHE A 13 -2.15 2.84 -20.49
CA PHE A 13 -3.06 2.55 -19.39
C PHE A 13 -2.59 1.33 -18.59
N MET A 14 -2.25 0.22 -19.26
CA MET A 14 -1.82 -1.00 -18.58
C MET A 14 -0.48 -0.86 -17.86
N THR A 15 0.43 -0.04 -18.36
CA THR A 15 1.79 0.11 -17.80
C THR A 15 1.90 1.21 -16.76
N ILE A 16 1.13 2.29 -16.91
CA ILE A 16 1.20 3.49 -16.06
C ILE A 16 -0.14 3.77 -15.40
N GLY A 17 -1.22 3.87 -16.17
CA GLY A 17 -2.54 4.27 -15.69
C GLY A 17 -3.09 3.35 -14.59
N VAL A 18 -2.89 2.04 -14.74
CA VAL A 18 -3.28 1.03 -13.73
C VAL A 18 -2.58 1.29 -12.40
N ARG A 19 -1.27 1.58 -12.43
CA ARG A 19 -0.49 1.88 -11.23
C ARG A 19 -0.88 3.19 -10.56
N GLU A 20 -1.35 4.14 -11.36
CA GLU A 20 -1.84 5.43 -10.88
C GLU A 20 -3.32 5.37 -10.43
N GLY A 21 -3.95 4.20 -10.48
CA GLY A 21 -5.35 4.01 -10.10
C GLY A 21 -6.34 4.68 -11.05
N ARG A 22 -5.94 4.97 -12.29
CA ARG A 22 -6.82 5.58 -13.28
C ARG A 22 -7.88 4.59 -13.73
N SER A 23 -9.09 5.07 -13.97
CA SER A 23 -10.12 4.30 -14.67
C SER A 23 -9.87 4.37 -16.17
N GLY A 24 -9.90 3.21 -16.84
CA GLY A 24 -9.72 3.15 -18.30
C GLY A 24 -10.94 3.70 -19.05
N ASN A 25 -12.13 3.60 -18.45
CA ASN A 25 -13.39 4.13 -18.97
C ASN A 25 -14.40 4.29 -17.82
N ALA A 26 -15.61 4.75 -18.15
CA ALA A 26 -16.67 4.93 -17.16
C ALA A 26 -17.35 3.62 -16.72
N GLU A 27 -17.11 2.51 -17.44
CA GLU A 27 -17.74 1.21 -17.19
C GLU A 27 -16.89 0.31 -16.25
N PHE A 28 -15.67 0.72 -15.94
CA PHE A 28 -14.76 -0.07 -15.11
C PHE A 28 -13.91 0.80 -14.20
N ASN A 29 -13.97 0.51 -12.93
CA ASN A 29 -13.09 1.09 -11.92
C ASN A 29 -12.29 -0.03 -11.28
N LEU A 30 -10.97 -0.04 -11.50
CA LEU A 30 -10.08 -1.09 -11.02
C LEU A 30 -10.15 -1.26 -9.50
N ARG A 31 -10.16 -0.15 -8.76
CA ARG A 31 -10.23 -0.19 -7.30
C ARG A 31 -11.52 -0.82 -6.81
N ALA A 32 -12.67 -0.37 -7.36
CA ALA A 32 -13.95 -0.98 -7.03
C ALA A 32 -13.97 -2.47 -7.38
N TYR A 33 -13.41 -2.84 -8.54
CA TYR A 33 -13.33 -4.24 -8.95
C TYR A 33 -12.58 -5.09 -7.94
N VAL A 34 -11.42 -4.65 -7.47
CA VAL A 34 -10.65 -5.40 -6.47
C VAL A 34 -11.36 -5.44 -5.13
N LEU A 35 -11.92 -4.31 -4.68
CA LEU A 35 -12.63 -4.26 -3.39
C LEU A 35 -13.85 -5.18 -3.33
N HIS A 36 -14.59 -5.29 -4.43
CA HIS A 36 -15.78 -6.12 -4.51
C HIS A 36 -15.50 -7.58 -4.87
N ASN A 37 -14.30 -7.91 -5.37
CA ASN A 37 -13.93 -9.28 -5.77
C ASN A 37 -12.71 -9.78 -4.97
N ARG A 38 -12.86 -9.81 -3.65
CA ARG A 38 -11.80 -10.16 -2.70
C ARG A 38 -11.27 -11.59 -2.87
N ASP A 39 -12.06 -12.50 -3.46
CA ASP A 39 -11.65 -13.85 -3.85
C ASP A 39 -10.44 -13.87 -4.80
N LEU A 40 -10.24 -12.80 -5.56
CA LEU A 40 -9.12 -12.68 -6.49
C LEU A 40 -7.80 -12.26 -5.82
N LEU A 41 -7.84 -11.79 -4.55
CA LEU A 41 -6.64 -11.33 -3.85
C LEU A 41 -5.60 -12.43 -3.64
N ASP A 42 -6.05 -13.66 -3.37
CA ASP A 42 -5.13 -14.80 -3.16
C ASP A 42 -4.34 -15.13 -4.43
N TYR A 43 -4.93 -14.86 -5.60
CA TYR A 43 -4.31 -15.14 -6.90
C TYR A 43 -3.45 -13.99 -7.41
N TYR A 44 -3.97 -12.78 -7.39
CA TYR A 44 -3.34 -11.63 -8.08
C TYR A 44 -2.59 -10.70 -7.13
N LYS A 45 -2.88 -10.77 -5.81
CA LYS A 45 -2.20 -9.97 -4.79
C LYS A 45 -2.13 -8.48 -5.20
N THR A 46 -0.95 -7.99 -5.48
CA THR A 46 -0.68 -6.59 -5.87
C THR A 46 -0.52 -6.38 -7.37
N ASP A 47 -0.77 -7.42 -8.19
CA ASP A 47 -0.71 -7.29 -9.65
C ASP A 47 -1.99 -6.70 -10.22
N LEU A 48 -2.06 -5.37 -10.20
CA LEU A 48 -3.22 -4.62 -10.69
C LEU A 48 -3.53 -4.90 -12.17
N SER A 49 -2.52 -5.23 -12.98
CA SER A 49 -2.70 -5.57 -14.39
C SER A 49 -3.45 -6.89 -14.55
N ALA A 50 -3.22 -7.86 -13.66
CA ALA A 50 -3.93 -9.13 -13.67
C ALA A 50 -5.44 -8.96 -13.40
N TYR A 51 -5.82 -8.05 -12.51
CA TYR A 51 -7.25 -7.73 -12.26
C TYR A 51 -7.92 -7.11 -13.48
N CYS A 52 -7.24 -6.20 -14.19
CA CYS A 52 -7.77 -5.65 -15.43
C CYS A 52 -7.97 -6.72 -16.50
N LYS A 53 -6.99 -7.62 -16.68
CA LYS A 53 -7.10 -8.75 -17.61
C LYS A 53 -8.24 -9.68 -17.23
N HIS A 54 -8.31 -10.07 -15.95
CA HIS A 54 -9.39 -10.92 -15.47
C HIS A 54 -10.77 -10.30 -15.74
N TYR A 55 -10.94 -8.99 -15.50
CA TYR A 55 -12.20 -8.33 -15.80
C TYR A 55 -12.56 -8.43 -17.29
N MET A 56 -11.60 -8.15 -18.18
CA MET A 56 -11.84 -8.18 -19.63
C MET A 56 -12.15 -9.60 -20.16
N GLU A 57 -11.46 -10.59 -19.63
CA GLU A 57 -11.53 -11.96 -20.14
C GLU A 57 -12.67 -12.78 -19.52
N ILE A 58 -12.96 -12.56 -18.23
CA ILE A 58 -13.85 -13.40 -17.43
C ILE A 58 -14.87 -12.56 -16.66
N GLY A 59 -14.41 -11.60 -15.87
CA GLY A 59 -15.21 -10.94 -14.85
C GLY A 59 -16.41 -10.15 -15.42
N LYS A 60 -16.27 -9.59 -16.62
CA LYS A 60 -17.38 -8.92 -17.32
C LYS A 60 -18.49 -9.90 -17.67
N ALA A 61 -18.14 -11.08 -18.15
CA ALA A 61 -19.11 -12.14 -18.50
C ALA A 61 -19.76 -12.76 -17.26
N GLU A 62 -19.04 -12.81 -16.13
CA GLU A 62 -19.56 -13.25 -14.84
C GLU A 62 -20.44 -12.18 -14.15
N GLY A 63 -20.53 -10.98 -14.71
CA GLY A 63 -21.27 -9.87 -14.09
C GLY A 63 -20.67 -9.38 -12.77
N ARG A 64 -19.38 -9.50 -12.59
CA ARG A 64 -18.70 -9.08 -11.35
C ARG A 64 -18.81 -7.57 -11.16
N THR A 65 -19.03 -7.15 -9.92
CA THR A 65 -19.12 -5.74 -9.56
C THR A 65 -17.79 -5.04 -9.84
N CYS A 66 -17.84 -4.01 -10.67
CA CYS A 66 -16.68 -3.29 -11.18
C CYS A 66 -16.78 -1.76 -11.11
N LEU A 67 -17.87 -1.25 -10.56
CA LEU A 67 -18.09 0.18 -10.32
C LEU A 67 -18.28 0.47 -8.85
N PRO A 68 -17.95 1.67 -8.37
CA PRO A 68 -18.23 2.08 -7.02
C PRO A 68 -19.73 1.96 -6.71
N THR A 69 -20.05 1.36 -5.56
CA THR A 69 -21.44 1.23 -5.06
C THR A 69 -21.76 2.31 -4.03
N GLY A 70 -20.76 3.08 -3.62
CA GLY A 70 -20.86 4.08 -2.54
C GLY A 70 -20.57 3.51 -1.16
N ASP A 71 -20.40 2.20 -1.04
CA ASP A 71 -20.09 1.51 0.21
C ASP A 71 -18.59 1.43 0.49
N GLU A 72 -17.74 1.89 -0.46
CA GLU A 72 -16.29 1.89 -0.34
C GLU A 72 -15.74 3.00 0.56
N GLN A 73 -16.62 3.78 1.20
CA GLN A 73 -16.24 4.79 2.17
C GLN A 73 -15.84 4.13 3.50
N GLY A 74 -14.73 4.60 4.07
CA GLY A 74 -14.23 4.09 5.34
C GLY A 74 -12.92 3.31 5.20
N LEU A 75 -12.79 2.21 5.91
CA LEU A 75 -11.55 1.41 5.92
C LEU A 75 -11.36 0.70 4.58
N ILE A 76 -10.35 1.13 3.82
CA ILE A 76 -10.05 0.63 2.46
C ILE A 76 -8.94 -0.42 2.43
N GLY A 77 -8.17 -0.53 3.49
CA GLY A 77 -7.13 -1.53 3.66
C GLY A 77 -6.73 -1.65 5.12
N THR A 78 -6.38 -2.85 5.53
CA THR A 78 -5.98 -3.14 6.91
C THR A 78 -4.94 -4.23 6.95
N TYR A 79 -4.03 -4.12 7.91
CA TYR A 79 -3.11 -5.19 8.26
C TYR A 79 -2.69 -5.03 9.71
N SER A 80 -2.44 -6.12 10.40
CA SER A 80 -1.99 -6.08 11.79
C SER A 80 -0.85 -7.05 12.02
N THR A 81 0.08 -6.65 12.88
CA THR A 81 1.15 -7.48 13.41
C THR A 81 1.20 -7.36 14.92
N HIS A 82 1.67 -8.41 15.58
CA HIS A 82 1.83 -8.42 17.03
C HIS A 82 3.32 -8.23 17.38
N TYR A 83 3.55 -7.59 18.51
CA TYR A 83 4.90 -7.43 19.06
C TYR A 83 4.84 -7.51 20.59
N ASP A 84 5.98 -7.89 21.18
CA ASP A 84 6.14 -7.93 22.63
C ASP A 84 6.31 -6.50 23.17
N THR A 85 5.40 -6.07 24.03
CA THR A 85 5.38 -4.73 24.63
C THR A 85 6.36 -4.56 25.77
N THR A 86 7.01 -5.64 26.23
CA THR A 86 7.96 -5.62 27.36
C THR A 86 9.39 -5.31 26.95
N VAL A 87 9.68 -5.32 25.66
CA VAL A 87 11.02 -5.11 25.10
C VAL A 87 11.24 -3.64 24.66
N PRO A 88 12.49 -3.12 24.70
CA PRO A 88 12.75 -1.70 24.38
C PRO A 88 12.25 -1.24 23.02
N ARG A 89 12.28 -2.09 21.99
CA ARG A 89 11.78 -1.74 20.66
C ARG A 89 10.30 -1.37 20.63
N ALA A 90 9.53 -1.80 21.62
CA ALA A 90 8.11 -1.47 21.72
C ALA A 90 7.88 0.06 21.88
N VAL A 91 8.77 0.75 22.58
CA VAL A 91 8.75 2.21 22.70
C VAL A 91 8.88 2.86 21.33
N ASN A 92 9.87 2.42 20.53
CA ASN A 92 10.10 2.94 19.19
C ASN A 92 8.91 2.68 18.25
N ILE A 93 8.31 1.49 18.31
CA ILE A 93 7.11 1.13 17.55
C ILE A 93 5.94 2.05 17.93
N GLY A 94 5.71 2.26 19.23
CA GLY A 94 4.65 3.14 19.72
C GLY A 94 4.79 4.57 19.20
N ILE A 95 5.99 5.15 19.28
CA ILE A 95 6.28 6.49 18.76
C ILE A 95 5.96 6.61 17.26
N GLU A 96 6.38 5.61 16.47
CA GLU A 96 6.12 5.65 15.02
C GLU A 96 4.63 5.49 14.69
N VAL A 97 3.93 4.63 15.40
CA VAL A 97 2.48 4.46 15.24
C VAL A 97 1.74 5.76 15.58
N GLU A 98 2.09 6.42 16.70
CA GLU A 98 1.50 7.69 17.08
C GLU A 98 1.75 8.79 16.03
N ARG A 99 2.96 8.89 15.50
CA ARG A 99 3.31 9.87 14.47
C ARG A 99 2.61 9.64 13.14
N LEU A 100 2.34 8.40 12.79
CA LEU A 100 1.62 8.05 11.57
C LEU A 100 0.12 8.22 11.72
N ASN A 101 -0.39 8.04 12.93
CA ASN A 101 -1.83 8.09 13.18
C ASN A 101 -2.41 9.46 12.83
N GLY A 102 -3.53 9.45 12.10
CA GLY A 102 -4.19 10.67 11.64
C GLY A 102 -3.51 11.36 10.45
N THR A 103 -2.45 10.79 9.87
CA THR A 103 -1.84 11.35 8.64
C THR A 103 -2.86 11.33 7.50
N VAL A 104 -3.11 12.50 6.91
CA VAL A 104 -3.99 12.65 5.75
C VAL A 104 -3.15 12.84 4.50
N ILE A 105 -3.37 12.00 3.51
CA ILE A 105 -2.70 12.04 2.21
C ILE A 105 -3.74 12.43 1.16
N GLN A 106 -3.53 13.57 0.50
CA GLN A 106 -4.43 14.03 -0.55
C GLN A 106 -4.26 13.23 -1.85
N PRO A 107 -5.28 13.16 -2.71
CA PRO A 107 -5.15 12.52 -4.03
C PRO A 107 -3.95 13.07 -4.82
N GLY A 108 -3.08 12.17 -5.28
CA GLY A 108 -1.85 12.52 -5.99
C GLY A 108 -0.68 12.97 -5.11
N GLN A 109 -0.86 13.09 -3.82
CA GLN A 109 0.22 13.43 -2.90
C GLN A 109 1.14 12.23 -2.65
N LEU A 110 2.44 12.48 -2.63
CA LEU A 110 3.44 11.50 -2.24
C LEU A 110 3.59 11.47 -0.72
N PHE A 111 3.47 10.29 -0.13
CA PHE A 111 3.78 10.04 1.28
C PHE A 111 5.16 9.37 1.42
N SER A 112 6.01 9.89 2.27
CA SER A 112 7.30 9.28 2.60
C SER A 112 7.37 8.87 4.07
N TYR A 113 7.38 7.56 4.32
CA TYR A 113 7.51 6.99 5.66
C TYR A 113 8.75 7.54 6.40
N SER A 114 9.90 7.50 5.72
CA SER A 114 11.15 7.94 6.35
C SER A 114 11.15 9.43 6.70
N GLN A 115 10.65 10.30 5.81
CA GLN A 115 10.60 11.74 6.07
C GLN A 115 9.62 12.10 7.20
N THR A 116 8.50 11.38 7.29
CA THR A 116 7.50 11.62 8.34
C THR A 116 8.04 11.28 9.73
N LEU A 117 8.98 10.34 9.84
CA LEU A 117 9.42 9.76 11.11
C LEU A 117 10.83 10.17 11.55
N LEU A 118 11.55 10.96 10.77
CA LEU A 118 12.86 11.51 11.16
C LEU A 118 12.70 12.77 12.04
N PRO A 119 13.70 13.11 12.88
CA PRO A 119 14.87 12.30 13.23
C PRO A 119 14.58 11.28 14.33
N ARG A 120 15.25 10.12 14.29
CA ARG A 120 15.17 9.06 15.29
C ARG A 120 16.28 9.26 16.33
N ILE A 121 16.05 10.14 17.27
CA ILE A 121 16.99 10.59 18.30
C ILE A 121 16.35 10.50 19.69
N PRO A 122 17.15 10.46 20.77
CA PRO A 122 16.62 10.39 22.14
C PRO A 122 15.68 11.52 22.51
N GLU A 123 15.95 12.72 22.00
CA GLU A 123 15.15 13.92 22.24
C GLU A 123 13.71 13.77 21.74
N ASN A 124 13.51 12.89 20.77
CA ASN A 124 12.19 12.52 20.24
C ASN A 124 11.59 11.29 20.92
N GLY A 125 12.20 10.82 22.02
CA GLY A 125 11.74 9.68 22.81
C GLY A 125 12.23 8.31 22.33
N TYR A 126 12.98 8.24 21.22
CA TYR A 126 13.49 6.95 20.74
C TYR A 126 14.53 6.37 21.68
N VAL A 127 14.47 5.06 21.87
CA VAL A 127 15.39 4.30 22.70
C VAL A 127 16.30 3.40 21.85
N MET A 128 17.44 3.04 22.42
CA MET A 128 18.34 2.05 21.83
C MET A 128 17.66 0.69 21.85
N ALA A 129 17.56 0.05 20.69
CA ALA A 129 17.01 -1.29 20.56
C ALA A 129 17.71 -2.06 19.43
N PRO A 130 17.59 -3.40 19.40
CA PRO A 130 18.19 -4.22 18.35
C PRO A 130 17.69 -3.84 16.98
N ALA A 131 18.62 -3.67 16.04
CA ALA A 131 18.44 -3.62 14.61
C ALA A 131 19.30 -4.70 13.95
N ILE A 132 19.26 -4.84 12.63
CA ILE A 132 20.06 -5.87 11.95
C ILE A 132 21.55 -5.60 12.16
N GLY A 133 22.20 -6.51 12.89
CA GLY A 133 23.63 -6.48 13.15
C GLY A 133 24.13 -5.40 14.11
N ARG A 134 23.24 -4.60 14.71
CA ARG A 134 23.62 -3.52 15.64
C ARG A 134 22.49 -3.12 16.59
N TYR A 135 22.84 -2.29 17.57
CA TYR A 135 21.87 -1.52 18.35
C TYR A 135 21.84 -0.08 17.84
N GLU A 136 20.64 0.48 17.71
CA GLU A 136 20.47 1.87 17.28
C GLU A 136 19.19 2.49 17.86
N TYR A 137 19.13 3.84 17.87
CA TYR A 137 17.90 4.55 18.18
C TYR A 137 16.87 4.26 17.09
N GLY A 138 15.65 3.89 17.49
CA GLY A 138 14.62 3.46 16.55
C GLY A 138 14.73 2.00 16.11
N GLY A 139 15.58 1.18 16.74
CA GLY A 139 15.62 -0.25 16.45
C GLY A 139 14.23 -0.89 16.59
N GLY A 140 13.89 -1.79 15.67
CA GLY A 140 12.59 -2.51 15.61
C GLY A 140 11.49 -1.87 14.77
N ILE A 141 11.65 -0.64 14.29
CA ILE A 141 10.62 0.10 13.55
C ILE A 141 10.29 -0.46 12.16
N CYS A 142 11.16 -1.32 11.62
CA CYS A 142 10.87 -2.02 10.37
C CYS A 142 9.58 -2.84 10.43
N GLN A 143 9.14 -3.22 11.63
CA GLN A 143 7.84 -3.85 11.83
C GLN A 143 6.70 -2.89 11.46
N VAL A 144 6.78 -1.62 11.85
CA VAL A 144 5.77 -0.61 11.50
C VAL A 144 5.73 -0.39 9.99
N SER A 145 6.89 -0.21 9.35
CA SER A 145 6.94 -0.02 7.89
C SER A 145 6.44 -1.24 7.11
N SER A 146 6.69 -2.46 7.59
CA SER A 146 6.20 -3.68 6.97
C SER A 146 4.69 -3.83 7.13
N THR A 147 4.16 -3.49 8.30
CA THR A 147 2.71 -3.49 8.57
C THR A 147 1.99 -2.47 7.70
N LEU A 148 2.53 -1.25 7.64
CA LEU A 148 1.98 -0.19 6.77
C LEU A 148 2.03 -0.60 5.30
N TYR A 149 3.15 -1.16 4.84
CA TYR A 149 3.27 -1.66 3.47
C TYR A 149 2.20 -2.71 3.14
N ALA A 150 1.97 -3.67 4.04
CA ALA A 150 0.95 -4.69 3.83
C ALA A 150 -0.47 -4.09 3.78
N ALA A 151 -0.77 -3.12 4.65
CA ALA A 151 -2.04 -2.40 4.63
C ALA A 151 -2.21 -1.55 3.35
N MET A 152 -1.13 -0.93 2.87
CA MET A 152 -1.13 -0.19 1.59
C MET A 152 -1.40 -1.13 0.40
N CYS A 153 -0.79 -2.32 0.40
CA CYS A 153 -1.06 -3.33 -0.62
C CYS A 153 -2.52 -3.81 -0.57
N ASP A 154 -3.07 -4.03 0.63
CA ASP A 154 -4.47 -4.38 0.81
C ASP A 154 -5.42 -3.26 0.34
N ALA A 155 -5.03 -2.00 0.55
CA ALA A 155 -5.73 -0.81 0.04
C ALA A 155 -5.50 -0.53 -1.45
N LEU A 156 -4.64 -1.29 -2.13
CA LEU A 156 -4.23 -1.10 -3.52
C LEU A 156 -3.60 0.28 -3.80
N LEU A 157 -2.93 0.84 -2.79
CA LEU A 157 -2.18 2.06 -2.97
C LEU A 157 -0.86 1.77 -3.69
N PRO A 158 -0.48 2.59 -4.69
CA PRO A 158 0.77 2.38 -5.40
C PRO A 158 1.97 2.60 -4.48
N VAL A 159 2.89 1.65 -4.46
CA VAL A 159 4.17 1.77 -3.77
C VAL A 159 5.24 2.14 -4.79
N ILE A 160 5.78 3.35 -4.68
CA ILE A 160 6.72 3.90 -5.66
C ILE A 160 8.14 3.43 -5.34
N GLU A 161 8.47 3.33 -4.05
CA GLU A 161 9.82 3.00 -3.61
C GLU A 161 9.78 2.11 -2.37
N ARG A 162 10.57 1.05 -2.36
CA ARG A 162 10.70 0.11 -1.25
C ARG A 162 12.11 -0.46 -1.18
N TYR A 163 12.67 -0.49 0.00
CA TYR A 163 13.96 -1.10 0.31
C TYR A 163 13.76 -2.31 1.23
N PRO A 164 13.84 -3.55 0.72
CA PRO A 164 13.80 -4.74 1.57
C PRO A 164 15.09 -4.85 2.39
N HIS A 165 15.03 -5.60 3.50
CA HIS A 165 16.24 -5.96 4.23
C HIS A 165 17.16 -6.82 3.35
N SER A 166 18.46 -6.68 3.57
CA SER A 166 19.50 -7.49 2.89
C SER A 166 19.55 -8.93 3.38
N SER A 167 18.94 -9.22 4.53
CA SER A 167 18.86 -10.56 5.13
C SER A 167 17.46 -10.81 5.72
N HIS A 168 17.07 -12.07 5.79
CA HIS A 168 15.88 -12.47 6.53
C HIS A 168 16.09 -12.23 8.02
N VAL A 169 15.08 -11.72 8.70
CA VAL A 169 15.05 -11.42 10.14
C VAL A 169 14.04 -12.33 10.80
#